data_8a173040d21450ee07c91404eace97a4
#
_entry.id   8a173040d21450ee07c91404eace97a4
#
_cell.length_a   1.000
_cell.length_b   1.000
_cell.length_c   1.000
_cell.angle_alpha   90.00
_cell.angle_beta   90.00
_cell.angle_gamma   90.00
#
_symmetry.space_group_name_H-M   'P 1'
#
loop_
_entity.id
_entity.type
_entity.pdbx_description
1 polymer ?
#
loop_
_entity_poly.entity_id
_entity_poly.type
_entity_poly.pdbx_seq_one_letter_code
_entity_poly.pdbx_strand_id
1 'polypeptide(L)'
;AYESQMDRLAAELGAQTYGNINGFLDTTANLGPEARATAVRRVLDRAGQVGRPAGEVFVAGYLEAGAGSRAIANNRGLFAFHRSTDAGLSTTVRTPDRTGSGWASAGARDWSAIDPAALGGRAAQKAVASRNPVAIEPGLYTVVLEPGAVADLIPQMAGAFNARGADEGRGAFSKRGGGNKIGEKVADERVTLYSDPADPDLLAQPFDGEGFPLSRRVWIEKGILKNLSYSRY
;
A
#
# COMPACT_ATOMS: atom_id res chain seq x y z
N ALA A 1 12.48 37.30 -7.14
CA ALA A 1 12.06 36.07 -6.40
C ALA A 1 11.47 35.01 -7.34
N TYR A 2 10.68 35.41 -8.34
CA TYR A 2 10.07 34.47 -9.30
C TYR A 2 11.12 33.88 -10.26
N GLU A 3 12.05 34.69 -10.76
CA GLU A 3 13.14 34.26 -11.63
C GLU A 3 14.09 33.28 -10.92
N SER A 4 14.42 33.52 -9.65
CA SER A 4 15.28 32.59 -8.89
C SER A 4 14.61 31.24 -8.58
N GLN A 5 13.29 31.19 -8.55
CA GLN A 5 12.53 29.95 -8.46
C GLN A 5 12.51 29.21 -9.81
N MET A 6 12.35 29.93 -10.92
CA MET A 6 12.39 29.36 -12.26
C MET A 6 13.76 28.79 -12.60
N ASP A 7 14.86 29.44 -12.20
CA ASP A 7 16.22 28.91 -12.37
C ASP A 7 16.45 27.60 -11.59
N ARG A 8 15.86 27.47 -10.41
CA ARG A 8 15.88 26.21 -9.64
C ARG A 8 15.03 25.12 -10.28
N LEU A 9 13.90 25.47 -10.89
CA LEU A 9 13.01 24.56 -11.60
C LEU A 9 13.63 24.08 -12.93
N ALA A 10 14.42 24.93 -13.60
CA ALA A 10 15.07 24.62 -14.87
C ALA A 10 16.30 23.69 -14.73
N ALA A 11 16.84 23.51 -13.51
CA ALA A 11 17.98 22.62 -13.29
C ALA A 11 17.55 21.16 -13.39
N GLU A 12 17.67 20.56 -14.58
CA GLU A 12 17.50 19.13 -14.76
C GLU A 12 18.54 18.34 -13.94
N LEU A 13 18.11 17.18 -13.44
CA LEU A 13 19.00 16.29 -12.72
C LEU A 13 20.07 15.71 -13.65
N GLY A 14 21.34 15.78 -13.23
CA GLY A 14 22.43 15.04 -13.84
C GLY A 14 22.44 13.56 -13.38
N ALA A 15 23.58 12.90 -13.60
CA ALA A 15 23.78 11.51 -13.17
C ALA A 15 23.50 11.34 -11.66
N GLN A 16 22.79 10.29 -11.32
CA GLN A 16 22.43 9.91 -9.95
C GLN A 16 22.91 8.51 -9.63
N THR A 17 23.07 8.21 -8.34
CA THR A 17 23.35 6.85 -7.85
C THR A 17 22.13 6.32 -7.13
N TYR A 18 21.71 5.11 -7.48
CA TYR A 18 20.51 4.46 -6.92
C TYR A 18 20.87 3.26 -6.06
N GLY A 19 20.06 3.03 -5.03
CA GLY A 19 20.17 1.82 -4.23
C GLY A 19 19.89 0.57 -5.08
N ASN A 20 20.64 -0.50 -4.82
CA ASN A 20 20.37 -1.79 -5.46
C ASN A 20 19.18 -2.48 -4.75
N ILE A 21 18.03 -2.51 -5.41
CA ILE A 21 16.81 -3.12 -4.90
C ILE A 21 16.49 -4.31 -5.81
N ASN A 22 16.45 -5.50 -5.22
CA ASN A 22 15.96 -6.68 -5.92
C ASN A 22 14.42 -6.63 -5.99
N GLY A 23 13.93 -5.95 -7.01
CA GLY A 23 12.49 -5.78 -7.24
C GLY A 23 11.86 -6.82 -8.14
N PHE A 24 12.66 -7.64 -8.85
CA PHE A 24 12.18 -8.56 -9.88
C PHE A 24 12.45 -10.02 -9.51
N LEU A 25 11.39 -10.81 -9.51
CA LEU A 25 11.43 -12.24 -9.15
C LEU A 25 10.81 -13.08 -10.27
N ASP A 26 11.57 -14.03 -10.78
CA ASP A 26 11.16 -14.92 -11.87
C ASP A 26 9.94 -15.79 -11.49
N THR A 27 9.81 -16.15 -10.23
CA THR A 27 8.66 -16.89 -9.68
C THR A 27 7.34 -16.18 -9.92
N THR A 28 7.32 -14.85 -9.78
CA THR A 28 6.15 -14.03 -10.03
C THR A 28 6.00 -13.69 -11.51
N ALA A 29 7.09 -13.30 -12.16
CA ALA A 29 7.07 -12.92 -13.59
C ALA A 29 6.57 -14.06 -14.49
N ASN A 30 6.85 -15.31 -14.12
CA ASN A 30 6.48 -16.49 -14.87
C ASN A 30 5.28 -17.26 -14.28
N LEU A 31 4.46 -16.63 -13.45
CA LEU A 31 3.28 -17.26 -12.85
C LEU A 31 2.25 -17.63 -13.93
N GLY A 32 2.28 -18.86 -14.37
CA GLY A 32 1.46 -19.40 -15.47
C GLY A 32 0.00 -19.67 -15.07
N PRO A 33 -0.86 -19.96 -16.06
CA PRO A 33 -2.30 -20.20 -15.85
C PRO A 33 -2.57 -21.38 -14.89
N GLU A 34 -1.80 -22.45 -14.96
CA GLU A 34 -1.98 -23.64 -14.10
C GLU A 34 -1.72 -23.34 -12.62
N ALA A 35 -0.66 -22.57 -12.34
CA ALA A 35 -0.35 -22.14 -10.98
C ALA A 35 -1.47 -21.23 -10.42
N ARG A 36 -1.98 -20.32 -11.25
CA ARG A 36 -3.12 -19.46 -10.91
C ARG A 36 -4.38 -20.27 -10.63
N ALA A 37 -4.71 -21.24 -11.48
CA ALA A 37 -5.85 -22.13 -11.28
C ALA A 37 -5.71 -22.97 -10.00
N THR A 38 -4.50 -23.44 -9.70
CA THR A 38 -4.22 -24.16 -8.47
C THR A 38 -4.40 -23.27 -7.23
N ALA A 39 -3.95 -22.01 -7.30
CA ALA A 39 -4.16 -21.05 -6.22
C ALA A 39 -5.65 -20.80 -5.96
N VAL A 40 -6.42 -20.55 -7.01
CA VAL A 40 -7.88 -20.36 -6.91
C VAL A 40 -8.53 -21.60 -6.28
N ARG A 41 -8.16 -22.79 -6.70
CA ARG A 41 -8.69 -24.04 -6.12
C ARG A 41 -8.41 -24.13 -4.63
N ARG A 42 -7.18 -23.80 -4.19
CA ARG A 42 -6.83 -23.77 -2.75
C ARG A 42 -7.68 -22.77 -1.95
N VAL A 43 -8.00 -21.60 -2.53
CA VAL A 43 -8.93 -20.64 -1.92
C VAL A 43 -10.32 -21.27 -1.75
N LEU A 44 -10.87 -21.85 -2.82
CA LEU A 44 -12.22 -22.43 -2.84
C LEU A 44 -12.34 -23.59 -1.85
N ASP A 45 -11.40 -24.53 -1.86
CA ASP A 45 -11.38 -25.70 -0.97
C ASP A 45 -11.36 -25.28 0.50
N ARG A 46 -10.47 -24.34 0.84
CA ARG A 46 -10.34 -23.90 2.23
C ARG A 46 -11.54 -23.05 2.68
N ALA A 47 -12.02 -22.17 1.82
CA ALA A 47 -13.21 -21.37 2.11
C ALA A 47 -14.45 -22.27 2.32
N GLY A 48 -14.64 -23.29 1.48
CA GLY A 48 -15.70 -24.26 1.61
C GLY A 48 -15.63 -25.08 2.91
N GLN A 49 -14.42 -25.52 3.30
CA GLN A 49 -14.20 -26.23 4.56
C GLN A 49 -14.58 -25.38 5.78
N VAL A 50 -14.06 -24.14 5.83
CA VAL A 50 -14.27 -23.22 6.96
C VAL A 50 -15.70 -22.67 6.98
N GLY A 51 -16.30 -22.44 5.81
CA GLY A 51 -17.65 -21.90 5.66
C GLY A 51 -18.78 -22.91 5.99
N ARG A 52 -18.49 -24.21 6.05
CA ARG A 52 -19.49 -25.29 6.31
C ARG A 52 -20.53 -25.00 7.38
N PRO A 53 -20.19 -24.40 8.52
CA PRO A 53 -21.18 -24.08 9.55
C PRO A 53 -22.32 -23.15 9.08
N ALA A 54 -22.09 -22.40 8.01
CA ALA A 54 -23.08 -21.52 7.41
C ALA A 54 -23.76 -22.12 6.16
N GLY A 55 -23.34 -23.31 5.72
CA GLY A 55 -23.77 -23.94 4.47
C GLY A 55 -22.79 -23.79 3.33
N GLU A 56 -23.27 -23.91 2.09
CA GLU A 56 -22.45 -23.73 0.89
C GLU A 56 -22.19 -22.24 0.65
N VAL A 57 -20.94 -21.82 0.79
CA VAL A 57 -20.55 -20.41 0.66
C VAL A 57 -20.29 -20.02 -0.78
N PHE A 58 -20.55 -18.77 -1.11
CA PHE A 58 -20.15 -18.15 -2.38
C PHE A 58 -18.79 -17.50 -2.24
N VAL A 59 -17.90 -17.76 -3.19
CA VAL A 59 -16.54 -17.23 -3.20
C VAL A 59 -16.32 -16.48 -4.50
N ALA A 60 -15.87 -15.23 -4.39
CA ALA A 60 -15.42 -14.42 -5.51
C ALA A 60 -14.05 -13.82 -5.18
N GLY A 61 -13.22 -13.57 -6.18
CA GLY A 61 -11.89 -13.04 -5.93
C GLY A 61 -11.19 -12.57 -7.17
N TYR A 62 -10.01 -12.01 -6.98
CA TYR A 62 -9.16 -11.52 -8.03
C TYR A 62 -7.71 -11.91 -7.73
N LEU A 63 -7.04 -12.47 -8.73
CA LEU A 63 -5.63 -12.83 -8.69
C LEU A 63 -4.93 -12.13 -9.84
N GLU A 64 -3.93 -11.35 -9.51
CA GLU A 64 -3.05 -10.71 -10.47
C GLU A 64 -1.59 -11.05 -10.20
N ALA A 65 -0.79 -11.03 -11.23
CA ALA A 65 0.65 -11.02 -11.16
C ALA A 65 1.19 -10.28 -12.37
N GLY A 66 2.10 -9.38 -12.10
CA GLY A 66 2.69 -8.50 -13.08
C GLY A 66 4.21 -8.51 -13.02
N ALA A 67 4.81 -8.14 -14.14
CA ALA A 67 6.23 -7.84 -14.26
C ALA A 67 6.38 -6.59 -15.14
N GLY A 68 7.19 -5.66 -14.70
CA GLY A 68 7.38 -4.41 -15.41
C GLY A 68 8.79 -3.87 -15.28
N SER A 69 9.07 -2.85 -16.09
CA SER A 69 10.27 -2.05 -15.96
C SER A 69 9.94 -0.57 -16.13
N ARG A 70 10.72 0.26 -15.46
CA ARG A 70 10.64 1.70 -15.57
C ARG A 70 12.03 2.26 -15.84
N ALA A 71 12.11 3.20 -16.79
CA ALA A 71 13.33 3.95 -17.07
C ALA A 71 13.02 5.44 -17.12
N ILE A 72 13.96 6.24 -16.64
CA ILE A 72 13.97 7.70 -16.78
C ILE A 72 15.37 8.08 -17.25
N ALA A 73 15.44 8.93 -18.28
CA ALA A 73 16.69 9.44 -18.80
C ALA A 73 16.51 10.87 -19.28
N ASN A 74 17.62 11.64 -19.28
CA ASN A 74 17.68 12.95 -19.90
C ASN A 74 19.04 13.20 -20.55
N ASN A 75 19.19 14.36 -21.21
CA ASN A 75 20.41 14.76 -21.93
C ASN A 75 21.53 15.26 -21.02
N ARG A 76 21.32 15.31 -19.69
CA ARG A 76 22.33 15.71 -18.67
C ARG A 76 22.97 14.52 -17.97
N GLY A 77 22.74 13.30 -18.49
CA GLY A 77 23.35 12.08 -17.96
C GLY A 77 22.54 11.40 -16.86
N LEU A 78 21.30 11.86 -16.57
CA LEU A 78 20.39 11.10 -15.75
C LEU A 78 20.03 9.81 -16.49
N PHE A 79 20.22 8.68 -15.83
CA PHE A 79 19.69 7.39 -16.25
C PHE A 79 19.30 6.58 -15.02
N ALA A 80 18.01 6.29 -14.87
CA ALA A 80 17.44 5.45 -13.84
C ALA A 80 16.69 4.29 -14.50
N PHE A 81 16.96 3.08 -14.04
CA PHE A 81 16.28 1.87 -14.53
C PHE A 81 15.96 0.95 -13.36
N HIS A 82 14.73 0.41 -13.34
CA HIS A 82 14.31 -0.57 -12.36
C HIS A 82 13.36 -1.57 -12.98
N ARG A 83 13.49 -2.83 -12.58
CA ARG A 83 12.53 -3.89 -12.90
C ARG A 83 11.85 -4.33 -11.61
N SER A 84 10.55 -4.60 -11.71
CA SER A 84 9.78 -5.09 -10.56
C SER A 84 8.77 -6.13 -10.96
N THR A 85 8.43 -6.97 -10.00
CA THR A 85 7.28 -7.86 -10.03
C THR A 85 6.33 -7.52 -8.90
N ASP A 86 5.07 -7.80 -9.10
CA ASP A 86 4.01 -7.69 -8.11
C ASP A 86 3.02 -8.83 -8.29
N ALA A 87 2.47 -9.30 -7.18
CA ALA A 87 1.39 -10.28 -7.17
C ALA A 87 0.37 -9.87 -6.11
N GLY A 88 -0.88 -10.08 -6.41
CA GLY A 88 -1.99 -9.81 -5.52
C GLY A 88 -3.05 -10.91 -5.58
N LEU A 89 -3.59 -11.26 -4.42
CA LEU A 89 -4.74 -12.15 -4.32
C LEU A 89 -5.72 -11.57 -3.31
N SER A 90 -6.94 -11.34 -3.75
CA SER A 90 -8.06 -10.96 -2.89
C SER A 90 -9.21 -11.94 -3.03
N THR A 91 -9.94 -12.17 -1.95
CA THR A 91 -11.12 -13.05 -1.96
C THR A 91 -12.19 -12.53 -1.03
N THR A 92 -13.44 -12.62 -1.48
CA THR A 92 -14.64 -12.35 -0.70
C THR A 92 -15.44 -13.64 -0.59
N VAL A 93 -15.83 -13.98 0.62
CA VAL A 93 -16.72 -15.12 0.91
C VAL A 93 -18.03 -14.57 1.44
N ARG A 94 -19.15 -15.12 0.96
CA ARG A 94 -20.50 -14.79 1.44
C ARG A 94 -21.24 -16.04 1.85
N THR A 95 -22.02 -15.93 2.91
CA THR A 95 -22.91 -17.01 3.35
C THR A 95 -24.14 -17.13 2.44
N PRO A 96 -24.77 -18.33 2.32
CA PRO A 96 -25.91 -18.55 1.40
C PRO A 96 -27.14 -17.70 1.77
N ASP A 97 -27.32 -17.40 3.06
CA ASP A 97 -28.36 -16.49 3.56
C ASP A 97 -28.09 -15.02 3.27
N ARG A 98 -26.91 -14.71 2.70
CA ARG A 98 -26.42 -13.36 2.36
C ARG A 98 -26.27 -12.39 3.54
N THR A 99 -26.38 -12.87 4.76
CA THR A 99 -26.24 -12.03 5.96
C THR A 99 -24.79 -11.87 6.37
N GLY A 100 -23.91 -12.85 6.06
CA GLY A 100 -22.49 -12.82 6.38
C GLY A 100 -21.61 -12.58 5.16
N SER A 101 -20.59 -11.73 5.32
CA SER A 101 -19.57 -11.46 4.31
C SER A 101 -18.22 -11.29 4.95
N GLY A 102 -17.19 -11.86 4.33
CA GLY A 102 -15.80 -11.68 4.76
C GLY A 102 -14.86 -11.49 3.59
N TRP A 103 -13.87 -10.65 3.77
CA TRP A 103 -12.84 -10.34 2.78
C TRP A 103 -11.45 -10.55 3.36
N ALA A 104 -10.54 -11.02 2.51
CA ALA A 104 -9.12 -11.14 2.82
C ALA A 104 -8.28 -10.88 1.56
N SER A 105 -7.12 -10.27 1.72
CA SER A 105 -6.16 -10.06 0.65
C SER A 105 -4.72 -10.17 1.12
N ALA A 106 -3.83 -10.37 0.16
CA ALA A 106 -2.39 -10.20 0.32
C ALA A 106 -1.78 -9.72 -0.99
N GLY A 107 -0.71 -8.92 -0.87
CA GLY A 107 0.13 -8.48 -1.97
C GLY A 107 1.60 -8.69 -1.63
N ALA A 108 2.42 -9.05 -2.61
CA ALA A 108 3.86 -9.26 -2.44
C ALA A 108 4.60 -9.09 -3.77
N ARG A 109 5.92 -8.88 -3.72
CA ARG A 109 6.79 -8.99 -4.90
C ARG A 109 6.95 -10.43 -5.37
N ASP A 110 6.99 -11.36 -4.40
CA ASP A 110 7.09 -12.79 -4.63
C ASP A 110 5.75 -13.47 -4.41
N TRP A 111 5.23 -14.08 -5.46
CA TRP A 111 4.02 -14.89 -5.37
C TRP A 111 4.10 -15.99 -4.29
N SER A 112 5.29 -16.54 -4.05
CA SER A 112 5.47 -17.59 -3.06
C SER A 112 5.20 -17.15 -1.61
N ALA A 113 5.20 -15.85 -1.33
CA ALA A 113 4.86 -15.29 -0.03
C ALA A 113 3.33 -15.23 0.22
N ILE A 114 2.50 -15.46 -0.80
CA ILE A 114 1.05 -15.44 -0.69
C ILE A 114 0.53 -16.86 -0.46
N ASP A 115 -0.18 -17.08 0.65
CA ASP A 115 -0.89 -18.34 0.90
C ASP A 115 -2.38 -18.24 0.55
N PRO A 116 -2.80 -18.79 -0.61
CA PRO A 116 -4.18 -18.75 -1.05
C PRO A 116 -5.16 -19.44 -0.08
N ALA A 117 -4.75 -20.56 0.54
CA ALA A 117 -5.59 -21.28 1.47
C ALA A 117 -5.84 -20.46 2.75
N ALA A 118 -4.81 -19.81 3.29
CA ALA A 118 -4.96 -18.95 4.45
C ALA A 118 -5.92 -17.78 4.19
N LEU A 119 -5.86 -17.16 2.99
CA LEU A 119 -6.79 -16.09 2.61
C LEU A 119 -8.24 -16.59 2.49
N GLY A 120 -8.45 -17.72 1.79
CA GLY A 120 -9.78 -18.33 1.69
C GLY A 120 -10.38 -18.67 3.07
N GLY A 121 -9.56 -19.25 3.94
CA GLY A 121 -9.97 -19.57 5.32
C GLY A 121 -10.32 -18.32 6.14
N ARG A 122 -9.50 -17.28 6.08
CA ARG A 122 -9.73 -16.01 6.80
C ARG A 122 -11.01 -15.31 6.32
N ALA A 123 -11.22 -15.23 5.00
CA ALA A 123 -12.43 -14.65 4.45
C ALA A 123 -13.68 -15.43 4.87
N ALA A 124 -13.63 -16.78 4.86
CA ALA A 124 -14.74 -17.62 5.30
C ALA A 124 -15.02 -17.48 6.80
N GLN A 125 -13.99 -17.41 7.66
CA GLN A 125 -14.16 -17.15 9.10
C GLN A 125 -14.90 -15.85 9.36
N LYS A 126 -14.51 -14.77 8.66
CA LYS A 126 -15.19 -13.48 8.76
C LYS A 126 -16.63 -13.54 8.27
N ALA A 127 -16.89 -14.24 7.17
CA ALA A 127 -18.23 -14.41 6.63
C ALA A 127 -19.15 -15.13 7.64
N VAL A 128 -18.66 -16.19 8.27
CA VAL A 128 -19.42 -16.93 9.30
C VAL A 128 -19.64 -16.06 10.54
N ALA A 129 -18.61 -15.33 10.99
CA ALA A 129 -18.69 -14.50 12.20
C ALA A 129 -19.56 -13.26 12.04
N SER A 130 -19.73 -12.74 10.81
CA SER A 130 -20.52 -11.53 10.52
C SER A 130 -22.00 -11.81 10.18
N ARG A 131 -22.46 -13.06 10.34
CA ARG A 131 -23.88 -13.41 10.09
C ARG A 131 -24.84 -12.70 11.03
N ASN A 132 -26.05 -12.47 10.52
CA ASN A 132 -27.14 -11.84 11.27
C ASN A 132 -26.74 -10.50 11.88
N PRO A 133 -26.26 -9.53 11.06
CA PRO A 133 -25.87 -8.22 11.55
C PRO A 133 -27.04 -7.50 12.21
N VAL A 134 -26.77 -6.74 13.25
CA VAL A 134 -27.73 -5.88 13.94
C VAL A 134 -27.40 -4.42 13.66
N ALA A 135 -28.45 -3.58 13.59
CA ALA A 135 -28.26 -2.14 13.53
C ALA A 135 -27.69 -1.63 14.86
N ILE A 136 -26.78 -0.68 14.75
CA ILE A 136 -26.24 0.04 15.90
C ILE A 136 -26.53 1.54 15.72
N GLU A 137 -26.78 2.23 16.82
CA GLU A 137 -27.01 3.68 16.79
C GLU A 137 -25.72 4.44 16.43
N PRO A 138 -25.81 5.57 15.72
CA PRO A 138 -24.66 6.42 15.49
C PRO A 138 -24.02 6.87 16.81
N GLY A 139 -22.70 6.77 16.91
CA GLY A 139 -21.98 7.09 18.15
C GLY A 139 -20.47 6.92 18.02
N LEU A 140 -19.78 7.10 19.14
CA LEU A 140 -18.34 6.85 19.25
C LEU A 140 -18.10 5.41 19.73
N TYR A 141 -17.38 4.65 18.94
CA TYR A 141 -17.08 3.26 19.22
C TYR A 141 -15.57 3.03 19.21
N THR A 142 -15.10 2.19 20.12
CA THR A 142 -13.73 1.66 20.03
C THR A 142 -13.72 0.57 18.97
N VAL A 143 -12.83 0.73 17.99
CA VAL A 143 -12.69 -0.22 16.88
C VAL A 143 -11.28 -0.80 16.82
N VAL A 144 -11.17 -2.05 16.38
CA VAL A 144 -9.91 -2.70 16.03
C VAL A 144 -9.87 -2.86 14.51
N LEU A 145 -8.91 -2.21 13.87
CA LEU A 145 -8.71 -2.31 12.42
C LEU A 145 -7.64 -3.37 12.12
N GLU A 146 -7.94 -4.28 11.20
CA GLU A 146 -6.94 -5.20 10.67
C GLU A 146 -5.89 -4.45 9.84
N PRO A 147 -4.67 -5.01 9.67
CA PRO A 147 -3.61 -4.39 8.87
C PRO A 147 -4.05 -3.99 7.46
N GLY A 148 -4.89 -4.79 6.79
CA GLY A 148 -5.44 -4.45 5.48
C GLY A 148 -6.29 -3.18 5.50
N ALA A 149 -7.17 -3.01 6.49
CA ALA A 149 -7.97 -1.80 6.63
C ALA A 149 -7.11 -0.56 6.94
N VAL A 150 -6.03 -0.72 7.73
CA VAL A 150 -5.07 0.36 7.96
C VAL A 150 -4.32 0.70 6.68
N ALA A 151 -3.90 -0.31 5.90
CA ALA A 151 -3.22 -0.11 4.61
C ALA A 151 -4.08 0.66 3.60
N ASP A 152 -5.40 0.50 3.62
CA ASP A 152 -6.32 1.26 2.76
C ASP A 152 -6.46 2.75 3.20
N LEU A 153 -6.24 3.06 4.48
CA LEU A 153 -6.29 4.44 4.99
C LEU A 153 -5.01 5.23 4.70
N ILE A 154 -3.85 4.58 4.70
CA ILE A 154 -2.55 5.25 4.52
C ILE A 154 -2.45 5.99 3.18
N PRO A 155 -2.82 5.44 2.01
CA PRO A 155 -2.79 6.16 0.74
C PRO A 155 -3.68 7.41 0.72
N GLN A 156 -4.80 7.39 1.44
CA GLN A 156 -5.67 8.57 1.57
C GLN A 156 -5.00 9.69 2.36
N MET A 157 -4.11 9.34 3.30
CA MET A 157 -3.31 10.31 4.04
C MET A 157 -2.12 10.85 3.23
N ALA A 158 -1.72 10.18 2.14
CA ALA A 158 -0.53 10.56 1.37
C ALA A 158 -0.57 12.02 0.88
N GLY A 159 -1.74 12.50 0.46
CA GLY A 159 -1.95 13.90 0.09
C GLY A 159 -1.70 14.91 1.22
N ALA A 160 -1.91 14.50 2.48
CA ALA A 160 -1.68 15.35 3.64
C ALA A 160 -0.18 15.66 3.85
N PHE A 161 0.71 14.77 3.40
CA PHE A 161 2.16 14.96 3.49
C PHE A 161 2.72 15.94 2.44
N ASN A 162 1.90 16.51 1.57
CA ASN A 162 2.36 17.54 0.62
C ASN A 162 2.81 18.78 1.37
N ALA A 163 4.11 19.10 1.29
CA ALA A 163 4.74 20.19 2.00
C ALA A 163 4.18 21.55 1.58
N ARG A 164 4.02 21.76 0.28
CA ARG A 164 3.47 23.02 -0.25
C ARG A 164 2.05 23.28 0.27
N GLY A 165 1.18 22.26 0.23
CA GLY A 165 -0.16 22.37 0.77
C GLY A 165 -0.17 22.67 2.27
N ALA A 166 0.77 22.11 3.02
CA ALA A 166 0.92 22.36 4.46
C ALA A 166 1.42 23.80 4.73
N ASP A 167 2.43 24.27 4.01
CA ASP A 167 3.03 25.59 4.18
C ASP A 167 2.08 26.72 3.75
N GLU A 168 1.27 26.50 2.72
CA GLU A 168 0.26 27.44 2.22
C GLU A 168 -1.06 27.44 3.03
N GLY A 169 -1.16 26.67 4.08
CA GLY A 169 -2.36 26.64 4.94
C GLY A 169 -3.52 25.78 4.43
N ARG A 170 -3.32 24.96 3.38
CA ARG A 170 -4.36 24.17 2.72
C ARG A 170 -4.35 22.69 3.07
N GLY A 171 -3.35 22.24 3.84
CA GLY A 171 -3.14 20.85 4.19
C GLY A 171 -3.55 20.51 5.63
N ALA A 172 -3.74 19.21 5.92
CA ALA A 172 -4.03 18.73 7.27
C ALA A 172 -2.88 19.04 8.26
N PHE A 173 -1.65 19.15 7.74
CA PHE A 173 -0.46 19.48 8.52
C PHE A 173 -0.08 20.98 8.49
N SER A 174 -1.02 21.87 8.12
CA SER A 174 -0.87 23.31 8.25
C SER A 174 -1.06 23.76 9.69
N LYS A 175 -0.33 24.81 10.10
CA LYS A 175 -0.55 25.51 11.37
C LYS A 175 -1.52 26.69 11.20
N ARG A 176 -2.30 26.94 12.22
CA ARG A 176 -3.05 28.21 12.31
C ARG A 176 -2.05 29.37 12.46
N GLY A 177 -2.07 30.31 11.54
CA GLY A 177 -1.13 31.45 11.54
C GLY A 177 0.07 31.28 10.64
N GLY A 178 0.19 30.16 9.90
CA GLY A 178 1.21 29.91 8.88
C GLY A 178 2.23 28.84 9.23
N GLY A 179 2.82 28.27 8.20
CA GLY A 179 3.78 27.17 8.31
C GLY A 179 3.13 25.80 8.53
N ASN A 180 3.94 24.82 8.85
CA ASN A 180 3.53 23.41 8.97
C ASN A 180 3.80 22.83 10.37
N LYS A 181 3.26 21.63 10.62
CA LYS A 181 3.30 20.93 11.91
C LYS A 181 4.52 20.03 12.12
N ILE A 182 5.60 20.16 11.33
CA ILE A 182 6.84 19.39 11.61
C ILE A 182 7.29 19.67 13.05
N GLY A 183 7.59 18.60 13.79
CA GLY A 183 7.94 18.64 15.20
C GLY A 183 6.76 18.55 16.18
N GLU A 184 5.52 18.61 15.70
CA GLU A 184 4.34 18.50 16.54
C GLU A 184 3.78 17.07 16.62
N LYS A 185 3.08 16.77 17.70
CA LYS A 185 2.34 15.51 17.88
C LYS A 185 1.10 15.53 16.99
N VAL A 186 1.01 14.59 16.04
CA VAL A 186 -0.09 14.44 15.08
C VAL A 186 -0.82 13.10 15.20
N ALA A 187 -0.23 12.15 15.95
CA ALA A 187 -0.80 10.83 16.18
C ALA A 187 -0.43 10.33 17.60
N ASP A 188 -0.93 9.14 17.96
CA ASP A 188 -0.53 8.46 19.19
C ASP A 188 0.96 8.07 19.13
N GLU A 189 1.64 8.01 20.29
CA GLU A 189 3.06 7.68 20.39
C GLU A 189 3.42 6.27 19.89
N ARG A 190 2.45 5.37 19.81
CA ARG A 190 2.61 4.03 19.23
C ARG A 190 2.71 4.06 17.71
N VAL A 191 2.38 5.18 17.06
CA VAL A 191 2.37 5.31 15.60
C VAL A 191 3.73 5.78 15.10
N THR A 192 4.37 4.94 14.28
CA THR A 192 5.54 5.31 13.48
C THR A 192 5.24 4.96 12.02
N LEU A 193 5.35 5.94 11.13
CA LEU A 193 5.16 5.80 9.70
C LEU A 193 6.46 6.13 8.96
N TYR A 194 6.93 5.21 8.16
CA TYR A 194 8.11 5.39 7.32
C TYR A 194 7.90 4.78 5.93
N SER A 195 8.73 5.19 4.98
CA SER A 195 8.91 4.54 3.69
C SER A 195 10.37 4.11 3.55
N ASP A 196 10.58 2.93 3.01
CA ASP A 196 11.92 2.39 2.77
C ASP A 196 11.93 1.59 1.47
N PRO A 197 12.60 2.08 0.40
CA PRO A 197 12.68 1.34 -0.84
C PRO A 197 13.42 -0.01 -0.72
N ALA A 198 14.28 -0.16 0.28
CA ALA A 198 15.04 -1.39 0.52
C ALA A 198 14.27 -2.43 1.36
N ASP A 199 13.10 -2.07 1.92
CA ASP A 199 12.26 -2.98 2.67
C ASP A 199 11.68 -4.05 1.72
N PRO A 200 11.96 -5.35 1.95
CA PRO A 200 11.51 -6.43 1.07
C PRO A 200 9.99 -6.59 1.05
N ASP A 201 9.31 -6.17 2.11
CA ASP A 201 7.85 -6.29 2.22
C ASP A 201 7.10 -5.16 1.48
N LEU A 202 7.81 -4.12 1.02
CA LEU A 202 7.21 -2.99 0.31
C LEU A 202 7.42 -3.08 -1.21
N LEU A 203 6.36 -2.78 -1.97
CA LEU A 203 6.43 -2.66 -3.43
C LEU A 203 7.00 -1.29 -3.84
N ALA A 204 8.24 -1.02 -3.45
CA ALA A 204 8.89 0.25 -3.70
C ALA A 204 9.96 0.16 -4.80
N GLN A 205 10.36 1.29 -5.34
CA GLN A 205 11.38 1.44 -6.38
C GLN A 205 12.47 2.42 -5.90
N PRO A 206 13.69 2.38 -6.50
CA PRO A 206 14.83 3.15 -6.00
C PRO A 206 14.81 4.65 -6.37
N PHE A 207 13.85 5.11 -7.17
CA PHE A 207 13.73 6.51 -7.59
C PHE A 207 12.26 6.92 -7.74
N ASP A 208 12.02 8.22 -7.63
CA ASP A 208 10.69 8.81 -7.80
C ASP A 208 10.37 9.13 -9.28
N GLY A 209 9.26 9.87 -9.51
CA GLY A 209 8.81 10.29 -10.84
C GLY A 209 9.73 11.27 -11.54
N GLU A 210 10.62 11.93 -10.82
CA GLU A 210 11.57 12.92 -11.33
C GLU A 210 12.99 12.35 -11.49
N GLY A 211 13.22 11.11 -11.05
CA GLY A 211 14.52 10.44 -11.09
C GLY A 211 15.37 10.70 -9.84
N PHE A 212 14.82 11.25 -8.76
CA PHE A 212 15.53 11.35 -7.49
C PHE A 212 15.70 9.99 -6.83
N PRO A 213 16.90 9.70 -6.28
CA PRO A 213 17.10 8.51 -5.47
C PRO A 213 16.20 8.53 -4.24
N LEU A 214 15.50 7.43 -4.02
CA LEU A 214 14.73 7.22 -2.82
C LEU A 214 15.55 6.48 -1.77
N SER A 215 15.38 6.86 -0.53
CA SER A 215 15.98 6.23 0.64
C SER A 215 14.96 6.13 1.76
N ARG A 216 15.31 5.41 2.83
CA ARG A 216 14.46 5.34 4.00
C ARG A 216 14.15 6.74 4.53
N ARG A 217 12.85 7.03 4.70
CA ARG A 217 12.35 8.30 5.23
C ARG A 217 11.29 8.05 6.30
N VAL A 218 11.47 8.64 7.46
CA VAL A 218 10.49 8.62 8.54
C VAL A 218 9.56 9.81 8.38
N TRP A 219 8.27 9.57 8.26
CA TRP A 219 7.23 10.59 8.13
C TRP A 219 6.68 11.00 9.50
N ILE A 220 6.34 10.01 10.32
CA ILE A 220 5.89 10.18 11.70
C ILE A 220 6.74 9.24 12.56
N GLU A 221 7.29 9.72 13.64
CA GLU A 221 8.03 8.94 14.61
C GLU A 221 7.43 9.12 15.99
N LYS A 222 6.95 8.03 16.59
CA LYS A 222 6.30 8.05 17.91
C LYS A 222 5.25 9.15 18.01
N GLY A 223 4.40 9.27 17.01
CA GLY A 223 3.34 10.27 16.92
C GLY A 223 3.78 11.68 16.51
N ILE A 224 5.08 11.96 16.37
CA ILE A 224 5.60 13.27 15.99
C ILE A 224 5.83 13.33 14.48
N LEU A 225 5.28 14.35 13.81
CA LEU A 225 5.53 14.60 12.39
C LEU A 225 7.00 14.99 12.19
N LYS A 226 7.73 14.22 11.38
CA LYS A 226 9.16 14.43 11.12
C LYS A 226 9.43 15.03 9.75
N ASN A 227 8.68 14.63 8.74
CA ASN A 227 8.91 15.04 7.38
C ASN A 227 7.61 15.28 6.62
N LEU A 228 7.71 16.15 5.61
CA LEU A 228 6.72 16.34 4.57
C LEU A 228 7.36 16.06 3.20
N SER A 229 6.54 15.82 2.20
CA SER A 229 6.99 15.57 0.83
C SER A 229 7.16 16.90 0.10
N TYR A 230 8.40 17.27 -0.13
CA TYR A 230 8.78 18.42 -0.94
C TYR A 230 9.02 17.95 -2.38
N SER A 231 8.36 18.58 -3.34
CA SER A 231 8.68 18.47 -4.76
C SER A 231 9.74 19.52 -5.13
N ARG A 232 10.23 19.47 -6.34
CA ARG A 232 11.16 20.50 -6.88
C ARG A 232 10.48 21.86 -7.13
N TYR A 233 9.17 21.93 -7.00
CA TYR A 233 8.39 23.16 -7.11
C TYR A 233 8.43 23.96 -5.83
#